data_da6b0b7dceb9d0968616e6715b2bc453
#
_entry.id   da6b0b7dceb9d0968616e6715b2bc453
#
_cell.length_a   1.000
_cell.length_b   1.000
_cell.length_c   1.000
_cell.angle_alpha   90.00
_cell.angle_beta   90.00
_cell.angle_gamma   90.00
#
_symmetry.space_group_name_H-M   'P 1'
#
loop_
_entity.id
_entity.type
_entity.pdbx_description
1 polymer ?
#
loop_
_entity_poly.entity_id
_entity_poly.type
_entity_poly.pdbx_seq_one_letter_code
_entity_poly.pdbx_strand_id
1 'polypeptide(L)'
;MTSKLTPEDKFREKEDYAATVCALHNLVLSFWSDGIGSQWSTGSITRDMETYSILGIDSDKEEIIGFVKCGYPQNIPHVKKKPVDEIIHFLD
;
A
#
# COMPACT_ATOMS: atom_id res chain seq x y z
N MET A 1 0.91 -7.46 1.96
CA MET A 1 0.37 -7.40 0.57
C MET A 1 1.50 -7.51 -0.43
N THR A 2 1.31 -8.29 -1.47
CA THR A 2 2.34 -8.55 -2.46
C THR A 2 1.89 -8.14 -3.86
N SER A 3 2.85 -7.82 -4.72
CA SER A 3 2.66 -7.60 -6.15
C SER A 3 3.44 -8.64 -6.94
N LYS A 4 2.88 -9.08 -8.05
CA LYS A 4 3.52 -10.05 -8.93
C LYS A 4 4.72 -9.43 -9.64
N LEU A 5 5.82 -10.17 -9.70
CA LEU A 5 6.97 -9.83 -10.52
C LEU A 5 6.85 -10.48 -11.90
N THR A 6 7.20 -9.73 -12.93
CA THR A 6 7.21 -10.19 -14.31
C THR A 6 8.51 -9.72 -14.97
N PRO A 7 9.66 -10.40 -14.69
CA PRO A 7 10.99 -9.94 -15.12
C PRO A 7 11.12 -9.74 -16.63
N GLU A 8 10.38 -10.52 -17.43
CA GLU A 8 10.36 -10.44 -18.89
C GLU A 8 9.53 -9.27 -19.43
N ASP A 9 8.70 -8.64 -18.60
CA ASP A 9 7.85 -7.51 -18.98
C ASP A 9 7.76 -6.50 -17.83
N LYS A 10 8.70 -5.58 -17.78
CA LYS A 10 8.82 -4.56 -16.73
C LYS A 10 7.66 -3.56 -16.75
N PHE A 11 7.04 -3.34 -17.88
CA PHE A 11 5.86 -2.48 -17.96
C PHE A 11 4.66 -3.14 -17.27
N ARG A 12 4.44 -4.42 -17.54
CA ARG A 12 3.39 -5.21 -16.87
C ARG A 12 3.60 -5.27 -15.35
N GLU A 13 4.85 -5.48 -14.93
CA GLU A 13 5.20 -5.48 -13.52
C GLU A 13 4.83 -4.16 -12.82
N LYS A 14 5.06 -3.04 -13.51
CA LYS A 14 4.70 -1.71 -13.01
C LYS A 14 3.17 -1.52 -12.92
N GLU A 15 2.42 -2.01 -13.91
CA GLU A 15 0.96 -1.98 -13.89
C GLU A 15 0.40 -2.84 -12.74
N ASP A 16 0.94 -4.02 -12.54
CA ASP A 16 0.53 -4.92 -11.46
C ASP A 16 0.84 -4.31 -10.08
N TYR A 17 1.98 -3.63 -9.93
CA TYR A 17 2.29 -2.86 -8.73
C TYR A 17 1.25 -1.76 -8.49
N ALA A 18 0.96 -0.97 -9.51
CA ALA A 18 -0.03 0.11 -9.41
C ALA A 18 -1.42 -0.40 -9.03
N ALA A 19 -1.85 -1.50 -9.65
CA ALA A 19 -3.13 -2.15 -9.32
C ALA A 19 -3.17 -2.65 -7.89
N THR A 20 -2.06 -3.22 -7.41
CA THR A 20 -1.95 -3.70 -6.02
C THR A 20 -2.03 -2.54 -5.03
N VAL A 21 -1.39 -1.41 -5.32
CA VAL A 21 -1.48 -0.20 -4.49
C VAL A 21 -2.91 0.35 -4.44
N CYS A 22 -3.62 0.34 -5.57
CA CYS A 22 -5.04 0.73 -5.59
C CYS A 22 -5.89 -0.18 -4.70
N ALA A 23 -5.67 -1.49 -4.77
CA ALA A 23 -6.36 -2.45 -3.91
C ALA A 23 -6.05 -2.22 -2.43
N LEU A 24 -4.78 -1.94 -2.10
CA LEU A 24 -4.35 -1.60 -0.74
C LEU A 24 -5.08 -0.35 -0.23
N HIS A 25 -5.16 0.69 -1.05
CA HIS A 25 -5.86 1.92 -0.67
C HIS A 25 -7.35 1.67 -0.42
N ASN A 26 -7.99 0.88 -1.28
CA ASN A 26 -9.40 0.49 -1.09
C ASN A 26 -9.60 -0.29 0.22
N LEU A 27 -8.66 -1.17 0.56
CA LEU A 27 -8.68 -1.91 1.82
C LEU A 27 -8.61 -0.96 3.03
N VAL A 28 -7.71 0.02 2.98
CA VAL A 28 -7.56 1.05 4.03
C VAL A 28 -8.84 1.86 4.20
N LEU A 29 -9.47 2.27 3.10
CA LEU A 29 -10.75 2.99 3.15
C LEU A 29 -11.88 2.12 3.70
N SER A 30 -11.91 0.85 3.33
CA SER A 30 -12.89 -0.11 3.85
C SER A 30 -12.74 -0.29 5.37
N PHE A 31 -11.53 -0.43 5.87
CA PHE A 31 -11.28 -0.48 7.32
C PHE A 31 -11.78 0.78 8.01
N TRP A 32 -11.49 1.95 7.44
CA TRP A 32 -11.91 3.21 8.03
C TRP A 32 -13.43 3.36 8.08
N SER A 33 -14.15 2.84 7.09
CA SER A 33 -15.62 2.84 7.10
C SER A 33 -16.21 2.04 8.27
N ASP A 34 -15.46 1.06 8.78
CA ASP A 34 -15.81 0.25 9.95
C ASP A 34 -15.19 0.78 11.26
N GLY A 35 -14.59 1.97 11.23
CA GLY A 35 -13.95 2.58 12.40
C GLY A 35 -12.58 2.00 12.74
N ILE A 36 -11.97 1.27 11.82
CA ILE A 36 -10.64 0.67 11.99
C ILE A 36 -9.58 1.57 11.37
N GLY A 37 -8.68 2.07 12.20
CA GLY A 37 -7.50 2.81 11.73
C GLY A 37 -6.49 1.87 11.13
N SER A 38 -5.74 2.34 10.12
CA SER A 38 -4.70 1.54 9.49
C SER A 38 -3.51 2.38 9.04
N GLN A 39 -2.39 1.71 8.86
CA GLN A 39 -1.15 2.31 8.38
C GLN A 39 -0.48 1.38 7.37
N TRP A 40 -0.15 1.91 6.21
CA TRP A 40 0.73 1.24 5.26
C TRP A 40 2.18 1.46 5.66
N SER A 41 2.89 0.38 5.95
CA SER A 41 4.28 0.39 6.39
C SER A 41 5.18 -0.25 5.34
N THR A 42 6.23 0.45 4.94
CA THR A 42 7.20 0.04 3.91
C THR A 42 8.64 0.00 4.43
N GLY A 43 8.83 -0.25 5.72
CA GLY A 43 10.15 -0.33 6.33
C GLY A 43 11.04 -1.44 5.75
N SER A 44 12.28 -1.53 6.22
CA SER A 44 13.28 -2.50 5.73
C SER A 44 12.80 -3.95 5.78
N ILE A 45 11.90 -4.28 6.70
CA ILE A 45 11.29 -5.61 6.81
C ILE A 45 10.61 -6.09 5.52
N THR A 46 10.14 -5.17 4.67
CA THR A 46 9.53 -5.53 3.37
C THR A 46 10.56 -6.01 2.35
N ARG A 47 11.84 -5.80 2.60
CA ARG A 47 12.95 -6.14 1.70
C ARG A 47 13.90 -7.18 2.29
N ASP A 48 13.64 -7.62 3.52
CA ASP A 48 14.44 -8.61 4.21
C ASP A 48 14.08 -10.02 3.73
N MET A 49 15.06 -10.78 3.28
CA MET A 49 14.88 -12.14 2.78
C MET A 49 14.37 -13.10 3.85
N GLU A 50 14.69 -12.83 5.12
CA GLU A 50 14.14 -13.61 6.23
C GLU A 50 12.62 -13.45 6.33
N THR A 51 12.11 -12.24 6.08
CA THR A 51 10.67 -11.97 6.03
C THR A 51 9.98 -12.80 4.95
N TYR A 52 10.56 -12.84 3.73
CA TYR A 52 10.05 -13.67 2.64
C TYR A 52 10.02 -15.14 3.02
N SER A 53 11.10 -15.62 3.64
CA SER A 53 11.20 -17.01 4.11
C SER A 53 10.12 -17.36 5.14
N ILE A 54 9.94 -16.51 6.15
CA ILE A 54 8.95 -16.74 7.22
C ILE A 54 7.52 -16.76 6.65
N LEU A 55 7.23 -15.88 5.69
CA LEU A 55 5.91 -15.77 5.08
C LEU A 55 5.67 -16.78 3.95
N GLY A 56 6.69 -17.55 3.55
CA GLY A 56 6.58 -18.49 2.46
C GLY A 56 6.38 -17.84 1.09
N ILE A 57 6.91 -16.63 0.90
CA ILE A 57 6.80 -15.86 -0.34
C ILE A 57 8.06 -16.07 -1.18
N ASP A 58 7.87 -16.45 -2.45
CA ASP A 58 8.95 -16.56 -3.41
C ASP A 58 9.33 -15.18 -3.94
N SER A 59 10.47 -14.67 -3.49
CA SER A 59 10.96 -13.33 -3.85
C SER A 59 11.32 -13.17 -5.33
N ASP A 60 11.42 -14.26 -6.09
CA ASP A 60 11.61 -14.21 -7.54
C ASP A 60 10.29 -13.99 -8.30
N LYS A 61 9.16 -14.26 -7.65
CA LYS A 61 7.83 -14.18 -8.25
C LYS A 61 6.97 -13.06 -7.72
N GLU A 62 7.20 -12.64 -6.48
CA GLU A 62 6.41 -11.62 -5.81
C GLU A 62 7.30 -10.69 -4.98
N GLU A 63 6.91 -9.43 -4.90
CA GLU A 63 7.50 -8.48 -3.96
C GLU A 63 6.50 -8.08 -2.88
N ILE A 64 6.97 -7.93 -1.67
CA ILE A 64 6.17 -7.36 -0.59
C ILE A 64 6.13 -5.85 -0.78
N ILE A 65 4.95 -5.30 -1.10
CA ILE A 65 4.79 -3.85 -1.28
C ILE A 65 4.54 -3.12 0.04
N GLY A 66 4.20 -3.85 1.09
CA GLY A 66 4.01 -3.28 2.42
C GLY A 66 3.21 -4.18 3.34
N PHE A 67 3.21 -3.78 4.60
CA PHE A 67 2.37 -4.34 5.65
C PHE A 67 1.30 -3.31 6.01
N VAL A 68 0.05 -3.75 6.05
CA VAL A 68 -1.04 -2.93 6.56
C VAL A 68 -1.24 -3.31 8.02
N LYS A 69 -0.89 -2.40 8.90
CA LYS A 69 -1.17 -2.51 10.34
C LYS A 69 -2.53 -1.88 10.59
N CYS A 70 -3.40 -2.56 11.31
CA CYS A 70 -4.74 -2.06 11.57
C CYS A 70 -5.17 -2.34 13.01
N GLY A 71 -6.11 -1.52 13.48
CA GLY A 71 -6.68 -1.65 14.81
C GLY A 71 -7.66 -0.52 15.11
N TYR A 72 -8.34 -0.61 16.24
CA TYR A 72 -9.25 0.44 16.70
C TYR A 72 -8.43 1.60 17.28
N PRO A 73 -8.56 2.82 16.75
CA PRO A 73 -7.78 3.95 17.21
C PRO A 73 -8.26 4.41 18.59
N GLN A 74 -7.32 4.66 19.49
CA GLN A 74 -7.62 5.28 20.79
C GLN A 74 -7.88 6.78 20.63
N ASN A 75 -7.11 7.42 19.72
CA ASN A 75 -7.24 8.83 19.38
C ASN A 75 -7.18 8.99 17.87
N ILE A 76 -8.02 9.86 17.33
CA ILE A 76 -8.01 10.21 15.92
C ILE A 76 -7.33 11.57 15.78
N PRO A 77 -6.11 11.63 15.17
CA PRO A 77 -5.43 12.90 14.99
C PRO A 77 -6.19 13.79 14.01
N HIS A 78 -6.27 15.07 14.33
CA HIS A 78 -6.81 16.06 13.39
C HIS A 78 -5.67 16.58 12.51
N VAL A 79 -5.63 16.14 11.25
CA VAL A 79 -4.61 16.56 10.29
C VAL A 79 -5.20 17.61 9.35
N LYS A 80 -4.59 18.80 9.35
CA LYS A 80 -4.98 19.85 8.41
C LYS A 80 -4.51 19.48 6.99
N LYS A 81 -5.45 19.45 6.06
CA LYS A 81 -5.18 19.23 4.64
C LYS A 81 -5.26 20.56 3.89
N LYS A 82 -4.52 20.66 2.78
CA LYS A 82 -4.69 21.79 1.87
C LYS A 82 -6.08 21.75 1.24
N PRO A 83 -6.77 22.89 1.12
CA PRO A 83 -8.01 22.97 0.35
C PRO A 83 -7.81 22.49 -1.09
N VAL A 84 -8.84 21.87 -1.66
CA VAL A 84 -8.78 21.37 -3.05
C VAL A 84 -8.47 22.47 -4.03
N ASP A 85 -9.02 23.67 -3.82
CA ASP A 85 -8.83 24.86 -4.67
C ASP A 85 -7.35 25.27 -4.82
N GLU A 86 -6.51 24.93 -3.84
CA GLU A 86 -5.08 25.24 -3.88
C GLU A 86 -4.26 24.24 -4.70
N ILE A 87 -4.84 23.05 -5.00
CA ILE A 87 -4.12 21.96 -5.64
C ILE A 87 -4.76 21.48 -6.96
N ILE A 88 -5.99 21.94 -7.26
CA ILE A 88 -6.68 21.61 -8.50
C ILE A 88 -6.36 22.67 -9.56
N HIS A 89 -6.20 22.22 -10.79
CA HIS A 89 -5.96 23.09 -11.93
C HIS A 89 -6.85 22.63 -13.09
N PHE A 90 -7.68 23.55 -13.60
CA PHE A 90 -8.53 23.29 -14.75
C PHE A 90 -7.84 23.76 -16.01
N LEU A 91 -7.85 22.95 -17.05
CA LEU A 91 -7.34 23.29 -18.37
C LEU A 91 -8.47 23.93 -19.19
N ASP A 92 -8.16 25.04 -19.86
CA ASP A 92 -9.07 25.74 -20.78
C ASP A 92 -9.13 25.04 -22.15
#